data_4b9a9ff882f53dd5d356e2e70db7fc64
#
_entry.id   4b9a9ff882f53dd5d356e2e70db7fc64
#
_cell.length_a   1.000
_cell.length_b   1.000
_cell.length_c   1.000
_cell.angle_alpha   90.00
_cell.angle_beta   90.00
_cell.angle_gamma   90.00
#
_symmetry.space_group_name_H-M   'P 1'
#
loop_
_entity.id
_entity.type
_entity.pdbx_description
1 polymer ?
#
loop_
_entity_poly.entity_id
_entity_poly.type
_entity_poly.pdbx_seq_one_letter_code
_entity_poly.pdbx_strand_id
1 'polypeptide(L)'
;MIKSSVQKILMVASKKIRAERIALELSQEEFANFVDIKYATYKTFEQKGKITFENYVKILIKINKEEQFNKFLEGFEFNDQKERTNKKNENDNMYLKPIIEPSQKYIIL
;
A
#
# COMPACT_ATOMS: atom_id res chain seq x y z
N MET A 1 -12.23 -25.95 -0.28
CA MET A 1 -11.84 -25.17 -1.46
C MET A 1 -10.50 -24.50 -1.25
N ILE A 2 -9.66 -24.53 -2.26
CA ILE A 2 -8.33 -23.95 -2.19
C ILE A 2 -8.40 -22.47 -2.57
N LYS A 3 -7.93 -21.62 -1.69
CA LYS A 3 -7.90 -20.18 -1.98
C LYS A 3 -6.76 -19.88 -2.93
N SER A 4 -7.00 -18.94 -3.84
CA SER A 4 -5.96 -18.47 -4.73
C SER A 4 -4.87 -17.73 -3.95
N SER A 5 -3.71 -17.56 -4.58
CA SER A 5 -2.64 -16.77 -3.98
C SER A 5 -3.09 -15.33 -3.74
N VAL A 6 -3.87 -14.78 -4.67
CA VAL A 6 -4.40 -13.44 -4.51
C VAL A 6 -5.25 -13.35 -3.24
N GLN A 7 -6.18 -14.28 -3.09
CA GLN A 7 -7.08 -14.27 -1.94
C GLN A 7 -6.32 -14.39 -0.64
N LYS A 8 -5.29 -15.25 -0.61
CA LYS A 8 -4.48 -15.41 0.59
C LYS A 8 -3.79 -14.12 0.99
N ILE A 9 -3.22 -13.42 0.02
CA ILE A 9 -2.52 -12.17 0.29
C ILE A 9 -3.50 -11.09 0.77
N LEU A 10 -4.67 -10.99 0.11
CA LEU A 10 -5.68 -10.03 0.52
C LEU A 10 -6.12 -10.29 1.96
N MET A 11 -6.30 -11.54 2.33
CA MET A 11 -6.74 -11.86 3.68
C MET A 11 -5.65 -11.58 4.71
N VAL A 12 -4.38 -11.78 4.36
CA VAL A 12 -3.29 -11.41 5.25
C VAL A 12 -3.32 -9.89 5.50
N ALA A 13 -3.48 -9.10 4.44
CA ALA A 13 -3.55 -7.66 4.58
C ALA A 13 -4.71 -7.24 5.48
N SER A 14 -5.90 -7.82 5.25
CA SER A 14 -7.06 -7.44 6.05
C SER A 14 -6.88 -7.81 7.51
N LYS A 15 -6.27 -8.95 7.79
CA LYS A 15 -6.04 -9.37 9.17
C LYS A 15 -5.02 -8.49 9.87
N LYS A 16 -4.01 -8.03 9.16
CA LYS A 16 -3.03 -7.13 9.74
C LYS A 16 -3.66 -5.79 10.09
N ILE A 17 -4.51 -5.26 9.21
CA ILE A 17 -5.18 -4.01 9.48
C ILE A 17 -6.19 -4.18 10.62
N ARG A 18 -6.90 -5.30 10.64
CA ARG A 18 -7.82 -5.58 11.74
C ARG A 18 -7.09 -5.57 13.08
N ALA A 19 -5.90 -6.16 13.13
CA ALA A 19 -5.12 -6.16 14.36
C ALA A 19 -4.74 -4.74 14.79
N GLU A 20 -4.40 -3.88 13.83
CA GLU A 20 -4.12 -2.48 14.15
C GLU A 20 -5.36 -1.79 14.70
N ARG A 21 -6.52 -2.04 14.08
CA ARG A 21 -7.77 -1.46 14.57
C ARG A 21 -8.06 -1.88 16.00
N ILE A 22 -7.90 -3.15 16.27
CA ILE A 22 -8.18 -3.67 17.61
C ILE A 22 -7.20 -3.08 18.62
N ALA A 23 -5.94 -2.92 18.25
CA ALA A 23 -4.94 -2.31 19.11
C ALA A 23 -5.29 -0.87 19.45
N LEU A 24 -5.98 -0.18 18.56
CA LEU A 24 -6.46 1.19 18.80
C LEU A 24 -7.78 1.20 19.58
N GLU A 25 -8.35 0.04 19.85
CA GLU A 25 -9.60 -0.11 20.59
C GLU A 25 -10.77 0.58 19.88
N LEU A 26 -10.79 0.49 18.54
CA LEU A 26 -11.85 1.10 17.74
C LEU A 26 -12.74 0.02 17.14
N SER A 27 -14.03 0.32 17.06
CA SER A 27 -14.96 -0.53 16.30
C SER A 27 -14.68 -0.38 14.82
N GLN A 28 -15.29 -1.24 14.02
CA GLN A 28 -15.14 -1.12 12.57
C GLN A 28 -15.63 0.23 12.06
N GLU A 29 -16.75 0.68 12.58
CA GLU A 29 -17.29 1.97 12.15
C GLU A 29 -16.40 3.13 12.58
N GLU A 30 -15.91 3.09 13.82
CA GLU A 30 -15.02 4.12 14.31
C GLU A 30 -13.73 4.16 13.52
N PHE A 31 -13.20 2.99 13.20
CA PHE A 31 -11.96 2.93 12.42
C PHE A 31 -12.19 3.45 11.00
N ALA A 32 -13.33 3.09 10.40
CA ALA A 32 -13.66 3.58 9.06
C ALA A 32 -13.67 5.11 9.03
N ASN A 33 -14.29 5.72 10.05
CA ASN A 33 -14.28 7.18 10.17
C ASN A 33 -12.87 7.71 10.35
N PHE A 34 -12.08 7.05 11.16
CA PHE A 34 -10.72 7.47 11.44
C PHE A 34 -9.87 7.51 10.18
N VAL A 35 -10.02 6.51 9.30
CA VAL A 35 -9.22 6.42 8.08
C VAL A 35 -9.93 7.05 6.87
N ASP A 36 -11.09 7.65 7.08
CA ASP A 36 -11.84 8.35 6.05
C ASP A 36 -12.26 7.42 4.91
N ILE A 37 -12.89 6.33 5.29
CA ILE A 37 -13.42 5.34 4.35
C ILE A 37 -14.83 5.02 4.80
N LYS A 38 -15.73 4.77 3.83
CA LYS A 38 -17.10 4.41 4.18
C LYS A 38 -17.11 3.12 4.99
N TYR A 39 -17.99 3.08 5.99
CA TYR A 39 -18.10 1.92 6.86
C TYR A 39 -18.32 0.63 6.07
N ALA A 40 -19.27 0.65 5.13
CA ALA A 40 -19.56 -0.55 4.34
C ALA A 40 -18.34 -1.03 3.56
N THR A 41 -17.56 -0.08 3.03
CA THR A 41 -16.35 -0.39 2.29
C THR A 41 -15.30 -1.04 3.20
N TYR A 42 -15.11 -0.45 4.38
CA TYR A 42 -14.12 -1.00 5.32
C TYR A 42 -14.55 -2.37 5.82
N LYS A 43 -15.84 -2.53 6.13
CA LYS A 43 -16.36 -3.80 6.61
C LYS A 43 -16.13 -4.91 5.58
N THR A 44 -16.37 -4.61 4.30
CA THR A 44 -16.11 -5.57 3.23
C THR A 44 -14.63 -5.93 3.17
N PHE A 45 -13.76 -4.96 3.39
CA PHE A 45 -12.32 -5.22 3.39
C PHE A 45 -11.96 -6.23 4.49
N GLU A 46 -12.45 -6.02 5.71
CA GLU A 46 -12.12 -6.96 6.79
C GLU A 46 -12.66 -8.35 6.54
N GLN A 47 -13.84 -8.44 5.91
CA GLN A 47 -14.46 -9.74 5.67
C GLN A 47 -13.86 -10.49 4.49
N LYS A 48 -13.55 -9.77 3.42
CA LYS A 48 -13.21 -10.40 2.14
C LYS A 48 -11.84 -10.01 1.61
N GLY A 49 -11.19 -9.06 2.23
CA GLY A 49 -9.89 -8.59 1.77
C GLY A 49 -9.96 -7.64 0.59
N LYS A 50 -11.16 -7.27 0.15
CA LYS A 50 -11.32 -6.45 -1.06
C LYS A 50 -11.33 -4.98 -0.72
N ILE A 51 -10.45 -4.24 -1.36
CA ILE A 51 -10.31 -2.81 -1.13
C ILE A 51 -9.55 -2.24 -2.32
N THR A 52 -9.82 -0.99 -2.66
CA THR A 52 -9.01 -0.34 -3.69
C THR A 52 -7.63 -0.06 -3.11
N PHE A 53 -6.65 -0.01 -3.99
CA PHE A 53 -5.29 0.31 -3.55
C PHE A 53 -5.25 1.68 -2.89
N GLU A 54 -5.97 2.65 -3.46
CA GLU A 54 -6.02 3.99 -2.89
C GLU A 54 -6.53 3.96 -1.45
N ASN A 55 -7.63 3.25 -1.19
CA ASN A 55 -8.17 3.16 0.16
C ASN A 55 -7.21 2.44 1.10
N TYR A 56 -6.51 1.43 0.60
CA TYR A 56 -5.52 0.75 1.42
C TYR A 56 -4.40 1.70 1.84
N VAL A 57 -3.94 2.53 0.92
CA VAL A 57 -2.90 3.52 1.23
C VAL A 57 -3.42 4.53 2.25
N LYS A 58 -4.69 4.96 2.12
CA LYS A 58 -5.28 5.86 3.11
C LYS A 58 -5.20 5.26 4.52
N ILE A 59 -5.49 3.98 4.63
CA ILE A 59 -5.40 3.30 5.92
C ILE A 59 -3.98 3.35 6.45
N LEU A 60 -3.01 2.98 5.60
CA LEU A 60 -1.61 2.92 6.02
C LEU A 60 -1.11 4.27 6.50
N ILE A 61 -1.50 5.33 5.83
CA ILE A 61 -1.08 6.68 6.23
C ILE A 61 -1.62 6.99 7.62
N LYS A 62 -2.89 6.69 7.87
CA LYS A 62 -3.51 7.01 9.16
C LYS A 62 -2.91 6.23 10.32
N ILE A 63 -2.45 5.03 10.07
CA ILE A 63 -1.85 4.23 11.15
C ILE A 63 -0.32 4.31 11.12
N ASN A 64 0.22 5.26 10.34
CA ASN A 64 1.66 5.57 10.29
C ASN A 64 2.50 4.38 9.80
N LYS A 65 1.98 3.67 8.81
CA LYS A 65 2.68 2.55 8.20
C LYS A 65 3.09 2.81 6.76
N GLU A 66 2.84 4.02 6.24
CA GLU A 66 3.10 4.30 4.83
C GLU A 66 4.59 4.21 4.51
N GLU A 67 5.46 4.57 5.45
CA GLU A 67 6.89 4.52 5.17
C GLU A 67 7.37 3.09 5.04
N GLN A 68 6.89 2.20 5.90
CA GLN A 68 7.25 0.79 5.81
C GLN A 68 6.78 0.19 4.49
N PHE A 69 5.56 0.55 4.08
CA PHE A 69 5.02 0.03 2.83
C PHE A 69 5.79 0.59 1.63
N ASN A 70 6.16 1.87 1.70
CA ASN A 70 6.94 2.47 0.62
C ASN A 70 8.30 1.80 0.48
N LYS A 71 8.94 1.49 1.60
CA LYS A 71 10.22 0.78 1.56
C LYS A 71 10.05 -0.62 0.98
N PHE A 72 8.95 -1.27 1.31
CA PHE A 72 8.66 -2.58 0.74
C PHE A 72 8.57 -2.50 -0.78
N LEU A 73 7.87 -1.49 -1.30
CA LEU A 73 7.75 -1.31 -2.74
C LEU A 73 9.09 -0.99 -3.38
N GLU A 74 9.89 -0.16 -2.73
CA GLU A 74 11.20 0.20 -3.27
C GLU A 74 12.14 -0.99 -3.31
N GLY A 75 11.90 -1.98 -2.45
CA GLY A 75 12.73 -3.17 -2.42
C GLY A 75 12.45 -4.15 -3.53
N PHE A 76 11.37 -3.96 -4.28
CA PHE A 76 11.08 -4.83 -5.41
C PHE A 76 12.06 -4.57 -6.54
N GLU A 77 12.51 -5.65 -7.16
CA GLU A 77 13.30 -5.53 -8.37
C GLU A 77 12.38 -5.80 -9.54
N PHE A 78 12.06 -4.74 -10.28
CA PHE A 78 11.26 -4.88 -11.48
C PHE A 78 12.17 -4.97 -12.69
N ASN A 79 11.79 -5.74 -13.68
CA ASN A 79 12.55 -5.86 -14.91
C ASN A 79 12.24 -4.64 -15.77
N ASP A 80 13.07 -3.68 -15.62
CA ASP A 80 12.89 -2.46 -16.40
C ASP A 80 13.44 -2.59 -17.76
N GLN A 81 13.89 -2.77 -17.83
CA GLN A 81 14.47 -2.57 -18.72
C GLN A 81 14.92 -1.86 -19.23
N LYS A 82 15.20 -1.84 -19.05
CA LYS A 82 15.61 -1.26 -19.21
C LYS A 82 15.34 -0.44 -19.83
N GLU A 83 14.79 -0.06 -19.49
CA GLU A 83 14.47 0.67 -19.69
C GLU A 83 14.51 1.13 -20.13
N ARG A 84 14.60 0.95 -20.42
CA ARG A 84 14.73 1.43 -20.64
C ARG A 84 15.23 2.10 -20.89
N THR A 85 15.52 2.20 -20.99
CA THR A 85 16.10 2.93 -21.06
C THR A 85 16.41 3.55 -21.27
N ASN A 86 16.50 3.69 -21.30
CA ASN A 86 16.88 4.41 -21.37
C ASN A 86 17.03 5.10 -21.55
N LYS A 87 16.90 5.21 -21.61
CA LYS A 87 17.09 5.92 -21.69
C LYS A 87 16.99 6.68 -21.85
N LYS A 88 16.82 6.87 -21.81
CA LYS A 88 16.72 7.66 -21.84
C LYS A 88 16.57 8.40 -21.49
N ASN A 89 16.37 8.45 -21.13
CA ASN A 89 16.16 9.21 -20.66
C ASN A 89 16.20 9.78 -20.00
N GLU A 90 16.16 9.79 -19.50
CA GLU A 90 16.25 10.34 -18.81
C GLU A 90 15.71 11.02 -18.27
N ASN A 91 15.29 11.16 -18.32
CA ASN A 91 14.82 11.73 -17.75
C ASN A 91 13.92 11.65 -17.25
N ASP A 92 13.51 11.43 -17.12
CA ASP A 92 12.84 11.35 -16.66
C ASP A 92 12.58 11.27 -15.69
N ASN A 93 12.65 11.07 -15.33
CA ASN A 93 12.51 11.12 -14.38
C ASN A 93 11.85 11.25 -13.67
N MET A 94 11.51 11.23 -13.41
CA MET A 94 11.03 11.51 -12.79
C MET A 94 10.33 11.07 -12.39
N TYR A 95 10.05 10.73 -12.32
CA TYR A 95 9.56 10.53 -11.82
C TYR A 95 9.95 10.07 -11.37
N LEU A 96 10.23 9.74 -11.34
CA LEU A 96 10.85 9.60 -10.84
C LEU A 96 11.64 9.64 -10.39
N LYS A 97 11.95 9.61 -10.06
CA LYS A 97 12.81 9.83 -9.50
C LYS A 97 13.02 10.04 -8.85
N PRO A 98 12.93 9.79 -8.71
CA PRO A 98 13.19 10.14 -7.97
C PRO A 98 13.20 10.07 -7.47
N ILE A 99 13.22 9.89 -7.13
CA ILE A 99 13.36 10.07 -6.55
C ILE A 99 13.70 9.95 -6.18
N ILE A 100 14.17 9.87 -5.91
CA ILE A 100 14.70 10.01 -5.47
C ILE A 100 15.49 9.95 -5.20
N GLU A 101 16.01 9.81 -4.61
CA GLU A 101 16.97 9.81 -4.33
C GLU A 101 17.70 9.47 -3.82
N PRO A 102 18.18 9.20 -3.44
CA PRO A 102 18.94 8.76 -2.96
C PRO A 102 19.26 8.88 -2.25
N SER A 103 18.95 9.02 -1.79
CA SER A 103 18.90 9.24 -1.40
C SER A 103 18.21 9.47 -1.53
N GLN A 104 17.77 9.44 -2.01
CA GLN A 104 17.18 9.61 -2.34
C GLN A 104 16.77 9.24 -2.96
N LYS A 105 16.81 8.88 -3.16
CA LYS A 105 16.47 8.63 -3.84
C LYS A 105 15.53 8.43 -3.90
N TYR A 106 14.96 8.30 -3.85
CA TYR A 106 14.08 8.43 -4.14
C TYR A 106 13.39 8.65 -4.25
N ILE A 107 13.26 8.60 -4.38
CA ILE A 107 12.68 8.90 -4.58
C ILE A 107 12.05 8.86 -5.12
N ILE A 108 11.73 8.72 -5.31
CA ILE A 108 11.28 8.87 -5.85
C ILE A 108 10.78 8.79 -6.33
N LEU A 109 10.45 8.67 -6.43
CA LEU A 109 10.21 8.81 -6.97
C LEU A 109 9.88 8.80 -7.13
#